data_95a1f09aa34a276559610b01981152cb
#
_entry.id   95a1f09aa34a276559610b01981152cb
#
_cell.length_a   1.000
_cell.length_b   1.000
_cell.length_c   1.000
_cell.angle_alpha   90.00
_cell.angle_beta   90.00
_cell.angle_gamma   90.00
#
_symmetry.space_group_name_H-M   'P 1'
#
loop_
_entity.id
_entity.type
_entity.pdbx_description
1 polymer ?
#
loop_
_entity_poly.entity_id
_entity_poly.type
_entity_poly.pdbx_seq_one_letter_code
_entity_poly.pdbx_strand_id
1 'polypeptide(L)'
;MITTFYPPYNFGGDGIFVRRLSNELARRGHQVDVIHCIDAYRLLARQEPARTYDDHPNVTVHGLTSPFGFLSPLATQQTGFPFFKSGRIQQILEKGFDVIHYHNVSLVGGPKILECGQSIKLYTMHEYWLVCPTHVLFRFNRAACRRPHCFLCGLTYKRPPQWWRYSGLLGAAVKHVDAFIAPSRFSKDIHYQMGLNVPIVHLPYFVPSAETAPPTSEGAVGEVPEEPYFLFVGRLEKLKGLQTVIPVFRHYRKARLLIAGTGSYESRLRQLAEGAVNIRFLGYLSDRQLQALYRQAVAVIVPSICFDVFTLVTIEAFRQKTPAIVRNLGGMPEIIEESGGGFVYETEEELVAAMDQLLADPSYRRRVGWRGYQAYQQNWTPEAHLERYFGLIGEIALRKGIRDWR
;
A
#
# COMPACT_ATOMS: atom_id res chain seq x y z
N MET A 1 0.03 14.95 8.25
CA MET A 1 0.28 13.54 7.97
C MET A 1 1.53 13.07 8.69
N ILE A 2 1.51 11.92 9.36
CA ILE A 2 2.69 11.35 10.03
C ILE A 2 2.90 9.92 9.53
N THR A 3 4.04 9.67 8.88
CA THR A 3 4.37 8.37 8.29
C THR A 3 5.87 8.06 8.45
N THR A 4 6.27 6.81 8.44
CA THR A 4 7.69 6.45 8.42
C THR A 4 8.32 6.73 7.04
N PHE A 5 7.59 6.45 5.96
CA PHE A 5 8.09 6.58 4.59
C PHE A 5 7.20 7.52 3.77
N TYR A 6 7.86 8.40 3.03
CA TYR A 6 7.23 9.33 2.08
C TYR A 6 8.16 9.54 0.88
N PRO A 7 7.65 9.58 -0.36
CA PRO A 7 8.50 9.82 -1.53
C PRO A 7 9.35 11.10 -1.42
N PRO A 8 10.61 11.07 -1.85
CA PRO A 8 11.31 9.95 -2.51
C PRO A 8 11.82 8.85 -1.55
N TYR A 9 11.80 9.05 -0.25
CA TYR A 9 12.26 8.12 0.78
C TYR A 9 11.19 7.07 1.10
N ASN A 10 10.88 6.20 0.12
CA ASN A 10 9.75 5.27 0.19
C ASN A 10 10.06 3.93 -0.49
N PHE A 11 9.40 2.85 -0.03
CA PHE A 11 9.56 1.49 -0.57
C PHE A 11 8.31 0.93 -1.24
N GLY A 12 7.15 1.48 -1.04
CA GLY A 12 5.92 0.82 -1.46
C GLY A 12 4.70 1.71 -1.60
N GLY A 13 3.55 1.06 -1.73
CA GLY A 13 2.28 1.72 -2.00
C GLY A 13 1.76 2.62 -0.88
N ASP A 14 2.14 2.35 0.39
CA ASP A 14 1.74 3.14 1.55
C ASP A 14 2.16 4.61 1.45
N GLY A 15 3.46 4.87 1.26
CA GLY A 15 3.95 6.25 1.11
C GLY A 15 3.45 6.92 -0.18
N ILE A 16 3.24 6.16 -1.27
CA ILE A 16 2.60 6.68 -2.48
C ILE A 16 1.16 7.10 -2.20
N PHE A 17 0.41 6.31 -1.43
CA PHE A 17 -0.95 6.67 -1.05
C PHE A 17 -0.97 7.93 -0.16
N VAL A 18 -0.08 8.02 0.84
CA VAL A 18 0.04 9.22 1.69
C VAL A 18 0.31 10.46 0.83
N ARG A 19 1.20 10.35 -0.14
CA ARG A 19 1.51 11.44 -1.08
C ARG A 19 0.29 11.81 -1.95
N ARG A 20 -0.41 10.81 -2.50
CA ARG A 20 -1.65 11.02 -3.27
C ARG A 20 -2.69 11.76 -2.43
N LEU A 21 -2.91 11.32 -1.20
CA LEU A 21 -3.87 11.96 -0.28
C LEU A 21 -3.45 13.38 0.09
N SER A 22 -2.16 13.61 0.41
CA SER A 22 -1.65 14.94 0.75
C SER A 22 -1.83 15.94 -0.40
N ASN A 23 -1.47 15.54 -1.61
CA ASN A 23 -1.62 16.38 -2.79
C ASN A 23 -3.09 16.63 -3.15
N GLU A 24 -3.96 15.65 -2.94
CA GLU A 24 -5.39 15.77 -3.24
C GLU A 24 -6.10 16.70 -2.26
N LEU A 25 -5.74 16.65 -0.97
CA LEU A 25 -6.19 17.62 0.03
C LEU A 25 -5.69 19.04 -0.29
N ALA A 26 -4.42 19.15 -0.67
CA ALA A 26 -3.81 20.43 -1.03
C ALA A 26 -4.48 21.09 -2.25
N ARG A 27 -4.87 20.30 -3.27
CA ARG A 27 -5.64 20.81 -4.43
C ARG A 27 -7.01 21.36 -4.04
N ARG A 28 -7.58 20.88 -2.93
CA ARG A 28 -8.85 21.40 -2.34
C ARG A 28 -8.66 22.56 -1.39
N GLY A 29 -7.45 23.14 -1.31
CA GLY A 29 -7.14 24.34 -0.54
C GLY A 29 -6.63 24.09 0.87
N HIS A 30 -6.51 22.81 1.31
CA HIS A 30 -5.95 22.50 2.63
C HIS A 30 -4.43 22.69 2.68
N GLN A 31 -3.92 23.14 3.82
CA GLN A 31 -2.49 23.13 4.13
C GLN A 31 -2.11 21.77 4.73
N VAL A 32 -1.13 21.11 4.16
CA VAL A 32 -0.76 19.75 4.56
C VAL A 32 0.72 19.70 4.94
N ASP A 33 1.00 19.44 6.22
CA ASP A 33 2.34 19.13 6.69
C ASP A 33 2.54 17.60 6.74
N VAL A 34 3.63 17.10 6.15
CA VAL A 34 3.97 15.68 6.16
C VAL A 34 5.24 15.47 6.95
N ILE A 35 5.17 14.68 8.02
CA ILE A 35 6.33 14.29 8.84
C ILE A 35 6.73 12.86 8.46
N HIS A 36 7.99 12.66 8.05
CA HIS A 36 8.52 11.32 7.76
C HIS A 36 9.97 11.14 8.25
N CYS A 37 10.49 9.90 8.24
CA CYS A 37 11.80 9.56 8.79
C CYS A 37 12.80 9.16 7.71
N ILE A 38 13.71 10.06 7.33
CA ILE A 38 14.78 9.80 6.36
C ILE A 38 15.75 8.73 6.88
N ASP A 39 16.12 8.78 8.17
CA ASP A 39 17.03 7.79 8.77
C ASP A 39 16.48 6.35 8.67
N ALA A 40 15.17 6.17 8.76
CA ALA A 40 14.54 4.86 8.60
C ALA A 40 14.68 4.32 7.17
N TYR A 41 14.55 5.19 6.18
CA TYR A 41 14.77 4.81 4.78
C TYR A 41 16.24 4.44 4.54
N ARG A 42 17.18 5.30 4.96
CA ARG A 42 18.62 5.06 4.81
C ARG A 42 19.08 3.77 5.48
N LEU A 43 18.55 3.46 6.67
CA LEU A 43 18.82 2.21 7.38
C LEU A 43 18.42 0.98 6.54
N LEU A 44 17.28 1.02 5.86
CA LEU A 44 16.73 -0.12 5.13
C LEU A 44 17.16 -0.19 3.67
N ALA A 45 17.22 0.94 2.96
CA ALA A 45 17.61 1.02 1.55
C ALA A 45 19.12 0.94 1.35
N ARG A 46 19.90 1.44 2.32
CA ARG A 46 21.38 1.59 2.25
C ARG A 46 21.86 2.40 1.04
N GLN A 47 20.99 3.22 0.47
CA GLN A 47 21.26 4.10 -0.67
C GLN A 47 20.31 5.30 -0.64
N GLU A 48 20.69 6.39 -1.29
CA GLU A 48 19.79 7.53 -1.49
C GLU A 48 18.77 7.25 -2.60
N PRO A 49 17.60 7.89 -2.55
CA PRO A 49 16.59 7.72 -3.61
C PRO A 49 17.09 8.33 -4.92
N ALA A 50 16.92 7.59 -6.02
CA ALA A 50 17.31 8.01 -7.36
C ALA A 50 16.32 8.97 -8.04
N ARG A 51 15.20 9.33 -7.36
CA ARG A 51 14.10 10.10 -7.94
C ARG A 51 13.75 11.30 -7.09
N THR A 52 13.18 12.29 -7.76
CA THR A 52 12.53 13.44 -7.13
C THR A 52 11.03 13.38 -7.38
N TYR A 53 10.28 14.04 -6.53
CA TYR A 53 8.82 14.15 -6.64
C TYR A 53 8.43 15.60 -6.33
N ASP A 54 7.62 16.18 -7.19
CA ASP A 54 7.08 17.52 -6.99
C ASP A 54 5.71 17.40 -6.34
N ASP A 55 5.59 17.93 -5.14
CA ASP A 55 4.33 18.00 -4.43
C ASP A 55 3.65 19.36 -4.68
N HIS A 56 2.34 19.41 -4.41
CA HIS A 56 1.58 20.65 -4.50
C HIS A 56 2.17 21.73 -3.56
N PRO A 57 2.17 23.04 -3.92
CA PRO A 57 2.74 24.11 -3.08
C PRO A 57 2.19 24.16 -1.64
N ASN A 58 0.96 23.71 -1.42
CA ASN A 58 0.35 23.62 -0.09
C ASN A 58 0.77 22.37 0.70
N VAL A 59 1.70 21.54 0.19
CA VAL A 59 2.25 20.40 0.91
C VAL A 59 3.65 20.75 1.39
N THR A 60 3.84 20.77 2.71
CA THR A 60 5.15 20.99 3.34
C THR A 60 5.69 19.67 3.87
N VAL A 61 6.84 19.21 3.36
CA VAL A 61 7.42 17.92 3.76
C VAL A 61 8.55 18.11 4.77
N HIS A 62 8.42 17.50 5.93
CA HIS A 62 9.40 17.52 7.03
C HIS A 62 10.11 16.17 7.11
N GLY A 63 11.26 16.05 6.45
CA GLY A 63 12.13 14.88 6.52
C GLY A 63 12.96 14.90 7.81
N LEU A 64 12.67 14.00 8.74
CA LEU A 64 13.38 13.90 10.00
C LEU A 64 14.68 13.12 9.87
N THR A 65 15.77 13.73 10.30
CA THR A 65 17.09 13.12 10.50
C THR A 65 17.54 13.31 11.93
N SER A 66 18.46 12.47 12.38
CA SER A 66 19.07 12.55 13.70
C SER A 66 20.61 12.48 13.58
N PRO A 67 21.38 13.20 14.42
CA PRO A 67 22.83 13.03 14.50
C PRO A 67 23.26 11.60 14.80
N PHE A 68 22.36 10.80 15.37
CA PHE A 68 22.61 9.39 15.70
C PHE A 68 22.29 8.43 14.54
N GLY A 69 21.87 8.94 13.37
CA GLY A 69 21.61 8.15 12.16
C GLY A 69 20.72 6.94 12.41
N PHE A 70 21.23 5.74 12.10
CA PHE A 70 20.47 4.47 12.19
C PHE A 70 20.04 4.09 13.62
N LEU A 71 20.72 4.61 14.66
CA LEU A 71 20.34 4.35 16.05
C LEU A 71 18.97 4.95 16.40
N SER A 72 18.60 6.05 15.74
CA SER A 72 17.31 6.72 15.97
C SER A 72 16.10 5.84 15.62
N PRO A 73 15.96 5.30 14.40
CA PRO A 73 14.87 4.38 14.09
C PRO A 73 14.96 3.06 14.87
N LEU A 74 16.15 2.56 15.18
CA LEU A 74 16.33 1.34 15.98
C LEU A 74 15.82 1.53 17.41
N ALA A 75 16.17 2.65 18.07
CA ALA A 75 15.66 2.98 19.39
C ALA A 75 14.14 3.09 19.39
N THR A 76 13.56 3.77 18.39
CA THR A 76 12.10 3.85 18.23
C THR A 76 11.47 2.47 18.08
N GLN A 77 12.05 1.62 17.25
CA GLN A 77 11.53 0.26 16.99
C GLN A 77 11.52 -0.60 18.26
N GLN A 78 12.55 -0.52 19.09
CA GLN A 78 12.66 -1.35 20.31
C GLN A 78 11.86 -0.82 21.49
N THR A 79 11.78 0.49 21.64
CA THR A 79 11.19 1.11 22.85
C THR A 79 9.81 1.66 22.66
N GLY A 80 9.40 1.93 21.39
CA GLY A 80 8.11 2.52 21.07
C GLY A 80 8.03 4.03 21.25
N PHE A 81 9.18 4.71 21.44
CA PHE A 81 9.26 6.17 21.66
C PHE A 81 10.02 6.86 20.51
N PRO A 82 9.67 8.11 20.15
CA PRO A 82 10.36 8.85 19.08
C PRO A 82 11.78 9.32 19.47
N PHE A 83 12.14 9.31 20.76
CA PHE A 83 13.44 9.72 21.33
C PHE A 83 14.04 10.95 20.64
N PHE A 84 15.09 10.72 19.83
CA PHE A 84 15.89 11.77 19.19
C PHE A 84 15.08 12.66 18.20
N LYS A 85 13.88 12.25 17.84
CA LYS A 85 12.99 12.99 16.93
C LYS A 85 11.87 13.71 17.67
N SER A 86 11.67 13.43 18.98
CA SER A 86 10.52 13.92 19.75
C SER A 86 10.41 15.44 19.75
N GLY A 87 11.51 16.17 20.02
CA GLY A 87 11.51 17.64 20.06
C GLY A 87 11.13 18.26 18.71
N ARG A 88 11.63 17.69 17.58
CA ARG A 88 11.27 18.21 16.26
C ARG A 88 9.82 17.91 15.89
N ILE A 89 9.33 16.72 16.23
CA ILE A 89 7.92 16.37 16.03
C ILE A 89 7.03 17.29 16.83
N GLN A 90 7.34 17.51 18.11
CA GLN A 90 6.58 18.40 18.97
C GLN A 90 6.57 19.85 18.44
N GLN A 91 7.71 20.39 18.05
CA GLN A 91 7.82 21.72 17.45
C GLN A 91 6.93 21.89 16.20
N ILE A 92 6.85 20.85 15.36
CA ILE A 92 5.96 20.89 14.18
C ILE A 92 4.50 20.84 14.61
N LEU A 93 4.14 19.99 15.58
CA LEU A 93 2.77 19.84 16.05
C LEU A 93 2.27 21.05 16.85
N GLU A 94 3.16 21.87 17.43
CA GLU A 94 2.84 23.13 18.10
C GLU A 94 2.30 24.22 17.16
N LYS A 95 2.44 24.05 15.84
CA LYS A 95 1.78 24.94 14.86
C LYS A 95 0.25 24.90 14.97
N GLY A 96 -0.30 23.84 15.56
CA GLY A 96 -1.74 23.56 15.61
C GLY A 96 -2.26 22.99 14.29
N PHE A 97 -2.97 21.87 14.38
CA PHE A 97 -3.59 21.22 13.22
C PHE A 97 -5.02 20.81 13.59
N ASP A 98 -5.95 20.92 12.66
CA ASP A 98 -7.32 20.43 12.84
C ASP A 98 -7.35 18.91 12.89
N VAL A 99 -6.53 18.26 12.05
CA VAL A 99 -6.43 16.80 11.93
C VAL A 99 -4.98 16.34 11.95
N ILE A 100 -4.67 15.35 12.76
CA ILE A 100 -3.42 14.58 12.69
C ILE A 100 -3.75 13.20 12.17
N HIS A 101 -3.27 12.87 10.97
CA HIS A 101 -3.49 11.58 10.36
C HIS A 101 -2.21 10.75 10.40
N TYR A 102 -2.25 9.68 11.17
CA TYR A 102 -1.17 8.71 11.29
C TYR A 102 -1.31 7.62 10.22
N HIS A 103 -0.17 7.20 9.70
CA HIS A 103 -0.09 6.11 8.72
C HIS A 103 0.84 5.02 9.24
N ASN A 104 1.97 4.76 8.58
CA ASN A 104 3.00 3.89 9.12
C ASN A 104 3.87 4.66 10.12
N VAL A 105 3.68 4.45 11.42
CA VAL A 105 4.43 5.17 12.47
C VAL A 105 5.56 4.34 13.09
N SER A 106 5.83 3.15 12.57
CA SER A 106 6.69 2.15 13.19
C SER A 106 8.10 2.62 13.53
N LEU A 107 8.72 3.44 12.68
CA LEU A 107 10.09 3.94 12.85
C LEU A 107 10.19 5.47 12.98
N VAL A 108 9.13 6.21 12.69
CA VAL A 108 9.10 7.67 12.90
C VAL A 108 8.85 8.02 14.36
N GLY A 109 8.00 7.27 15.07
CA GLY A 109 7.65 7.60 16.44
C GLY A 109 7.22 6.44 17.34
N GLY A 110 6.96 5.25 16.76
CA GLY A 110 6.39 4.13 17.51
C GLY A 110 4.99 4.42 18.05
N PRO A 111 4.44 3.60 18.96
CA PRO A 111 3.11 3.84 19.51
C PRO A 111 3.00 5.15 20.30
N LYS A 112 4.07 5.62 20.96
CA LYS A 112 4.03 6.83 21.78
C LYS A 112 3.69 8.11 21.00
N ILE A 113 3.96 8.14 19.69
CA ILE A 113 3.62 9.29 18.85
C ILE A 113 2.09 9.55 18.77
N LEU A 114 1.27 8.51 18.99
CA LEU A 114 -0.19 8.63 18.95
C LEU A 114 -0.75 9.51 20.07
N GLU A 115 0.03 9.73 21.13
CA GLU A 115 -0.35 10.63 22.23
C GLU A 115 -0.07 12.11 21.91
N CYS A 116 0.78 12.39 20.91
CA CYS A 116 1.19 13.75 20.57
C CYS A 116 0.08 14.54 19.86
N GLY A 117 0.01 15.86 20.13
CA GLY A 117 -0.95 16.78 19.52
C GLY A 117 -2.36 16.73 20.12
N GLN A 118 -3.10 17.83 19.96
CA GLN A 118 -4.48 18.04 20.46
C GLN A 118 -5.41 18.32 19.27
N SER A 119 -5.73 17.29 18.48
CA SER A 119 -6.46 17.43 17.23
C SER A 119 -7.43 16.25 17.06
N ILE A 120 -8.20 16.23 15.99
CA ILE A 120 -8.82 14.99 15.53
C ILE A 120 -7.71 14.06 15.06
N LYS A 121 -7.66 12.84 15.60
CA LYS A 121 -6.60 11.88 15.34
C LYS A 121 -7.13 10.68 14.59
N LEU A 122 -6.63 10.48 13.37
CA LEU A 122 -6.95 9.33 12.52
C LEU A 122 -5.72 8.43 12.37
N TYR A 123 -5.93 7.14 12.14
CA TYR A 123 -4.87 6.18 11.82
C TYR A 123 -5.29 5.28 10.66
N THR A 124 -4.63 5.36 9.50
CA THR A 124 -4.83 4.40 8.41
C THR A 124 -3.90 3.20 8.53
N MET A 125 -4.48 2.02 8.59
CA MET A 125 -3.78 0.73 8.74
C MET A 125 -3.30 0.22 7.38
N HIS A 126 -2.16 0.71 6.89
CA HIS A 126 -1.55 0.29 5.63
C HIS A 126 -0.92 -1.10 5.68
N GLU A 127 -0.69 -1.58 6.87
CA GLU A 127 -0.02 -2.84 7.19
C GLU A 127 -0.49 -3.34 8.56
N TYR A 128 -0.04 -4.49 8.96
CA TYR A 128 -0.47 -5.14 10.21
C TYR A 128 0.43 -4.80 11.41
N TRP A 129 1.17 -3.70 11.38
CA TRP A 129 2.11 -3.35 12.46
C TRP A 129 1.46 -3.27 13.84
N LEU A 130 0.22 -2.81 13.95
CA LEU A 130 -0.48 -2.73 15.24
C LEU A 130 -0.61 -4.12 15.91
N VAL A 131 -0.75 -5.18 15.14
CA VAL A 131 -0.97 -6.56 15.63
C VAL A 131 0.17 -7.53 15.29
N CYS A 132 1.12 -7.14 14.45
CA CYS A 132 2.19 -8.01 13.96
C CYS A 132 3.56 -7.32 13.96
N PRO A 133 4.58 -7.82 14.69
CA PRO A 133 5.91 -7.21 14.75
C PRO A 133 6.67 -7.26 13.42
N THR A 134 6.28 -8.13 12.49
CA THR A 134 6.87 -8.22 11.15
C THR A 134 6.08 -7.44 10.10
N HIS A 135 4.92 -6.87 10.44
CA HIS A 135 4.03 -6.02 9.65
C HIS A 135 3.20 -6.75 8.57
N VAL A 136 3.49 -8.01 8.27
CA VAL A 136 2.96 -8.67 7.06
C VAL A 136 2.04 -9.84 7.33
N LEU A 137 1.81 -10.23 8.60
CA LEU A 137 1.03 -11.41 8.97
C LEU A 137 1.43 -12.67 8.15
N PHE A 138 2.72 -12.85 7.89
CA PHE A 138 3.27 -13.98 7.15
C PHE A 138 4.24 -14.75 8.04
N ARG A 139 3.72 -15.79 8.69
CA ARG A 139 4.41 -16.53 9.76
C ARG A 139 5.64 -17.26 9.26
N PHE A 140 6.79 -17.02 9.93
CA PHE A 140 8.09 -17.62 9.65
C PHE A 140 8.54 -17.51 8.19
N ASN A 141 8.08 -16.47 7.46
CA ASN A 141 8.32 -16.27 6.02
C ASN A 141 7.89 -17.49 5.15
N ARG A 142 6.84 -18.20 5.58
CA ARG A 142 6.35 -19.45 4.94
C ARG A 142 4.88 -19.44 4.59
N ALA A 143 4.01 -18.95 5.49
CA ALA A 143 2.57 -19.01 5.32
C ALA A 143 1.84 -17.83 5.97
N ALA A 144 0.63 -17.54 5.50
CA ALA A 144 -0.26 -16.55 6.13
C ALA A 144 -0.48 -16.86 7.62
N CYS A 145 -0.42 -15.84 8.47
CA CYS A 145 -0.44 -15.98 9.91
C CYS A 145 -1.86 -16.14 10.44
N ARG A 146 -2.25 -17.34 10.80
CA ARG A 146 -3.53 -17.65 11.47
C ARG A 146 -3.37 -17.82 12.99
N ARG A 147 -2.15 -18.11 13.47
CA ARG A 147 -1.83 -18.31 14.89
C ARG A 147 -0.52 -17.59 15.22
N PRO A 148 -0.54 -16.58 16.09
CA PRO A 148 0.63 -15.77 16.39
C PRO A 148 1.68 -16.55 17.20
N HIS A 149 2.94 -16.49 16.76
CA HIS A 149 4.16 -16.87 17.47
C HIS A 149 5.17 -15.74 17.31
N CYS A 150 4.79 -14.54 17.76
CA CYS A 150 5.39 -13.27 17.36
C CYS A 150 6.88 -13.16 17.68
N PHE A 151 7.34 -13.63 18.85
CA PHE A 151 8.75 -13.54 19.23
C PHE A 151 9.65 -14.36 18.30
N LEU A 152 9.36 -15.66 18.13
CA LEU A 152 10.13 -16.53 17.24
C LEU A 152 10.03 -16.12 15.77
N CYS A 153 8.84 -15.65 15.38
CA CYS A 153 8.63 -15.14 14.03
C CYS A 153 9.49 -13.89 13.75
N GLY A 154 9.59 -12.97 14.72
CA GLY A 154 10.48 -11.80 14.63
C GLY A 154 11.95 -12.18 14.42
N LEU A 155 12.44 -13.17 15.14
CA LEU A 155 13.79 -13.69 14.97
C LEU A 155 14.04 -14.27 13.57
N THR A 156 13.06 -15.01 13.01
CA THR A 156 13.15 -15.53 11.63
C THR A 156 13.31 -14.41 10.60
N TYR A 157 12.66 -13.26 10.83
CA TYR A 157 12.80 -12.07 10.00
C TYR A 157 14.03 -11.22 10.34
N LYS A 158 14.90 -11.69 11.25
CA LYS A 158 16.09 -10.94 11.74
C LYS A 158 15.73 -9.54 12.25
N ARG A 159 14.52 -9.39 12.81
CA ARG A 159 14.07 -8.14 13.43
C ARG A 159 14.30 -8.17 14.92
N PRO A 160 14.92 -7.14 15.50
CA PRO A 160 15.09 -7.03 16.95
C PRO A 160 13.72 -7.03 17.66
N PRO A 161 13.63 -7.59 18.89
CA PRO A 161 12.39 -7.60 19.66
C PRO A 161 11.84 -6.19 19.88
N GLN A 162 10.54 -6.04 19.82
CA GLN A 162 9.81 -4.80 20.11
C GLN A 162 9.31 -4.90 21.55
N TRP A 163 10.16 -4.51 22.52
CA TRP A 163 9.89 -4.70 23.96
C TRP A 163 8.62 -4.03 24.43
N TRP A 164 8.27 -2.88 23.85
CA TRP A 164 7.05 -2.15 24.15
C TRP A 164 5.75 -2.96 23.89
N ARG A 165 5.79 -3.99 23.05
CA ARG A 165 4.61 -4.84 22.82
C ARG A 165 4.19 -5.65 24.05
N TYR A 166 5.11 -5.83 24.99
CA TYR A 166 4.88 -6.58 26.24
C TYR A 166 4.62 -5.67 27.44
N SER A 167 4.60 -4.33 27.25
CA SER A 167 4.46 -3.35 28.34
C SER A 167 3.08 -2.69 28.43
N GLY A 168 2.12 -3.07 27.60
CA GLY A 168 0.82 -2.37 27.53
C GLY A 168 0.86 -0.99 26.84
N LEU A 169 2.03 -0.51 26.41
CA LEU A 169 2.20 0.81 25.79
C LEU A 169 1.29 1.00 24.57
N LEU A 170 1.18 -0.01 23.69
CA LEU A 170 0.30 0.08 22.53
C LEU A 170 -1.16 0.25 22.94
N GLY A 171 -1.62 -0.56 23.90
CA GLY A 171 -3.01 -0.50 24.40
C GLY A 171 -3.37 0.84 25.03
N ALA A 172 -2.40 1.53 25.65
CA ALA A 172 -2.57 2.89 26.14
C ALA A 172 -2.59 3.91 24.99
N ALA A 173 -1.64 3.82 24.07
CA ALA A 173 -1.45 4.80 23.00
C ALA A 173 -2.61 4.81 21.99
N VAL A 174 -3.18 3.66 21.63
CA VAL A 174 -4.29 3.59 20.66
C VAL A 174 -5.58 4.29 21.16
N LYS A 175 -5.73 4.49 22.46
CA LYS A 175 -6.87 5.21 23.04
C LYS A 175 -6.90 6.69 22.69
N HIS A 176 -5.77 7.24 22.26
CA HIS A 176 -5.65 8.64 21.85
C HIS A 176 -6.04 8.87 20.38
N VAL A 177 -6.35 7.82 19.62
CA VAL A 177 -6.79 7.92 18.23
C VAL A 177 -8.31 7.85 18.16
N ASP A 178 -8.94 8.81 17.50
CA ASP A 178 -10.39 8.95 17.44
C ASP A 178 -11.03 7.90 16.49
N ALA A 179 -10.35 7.54 15.41
CA ALA A 179 -10.78 6.47 14.51
C ALA A 179 -9.60 5.81 13.77
N PHE A 180 -9.69 4.49 13.62
CA PHE A 180 -8.81 3.71 12.77
C PHE A 180 -9.48 3.44 11.43
N ILE A 181 -8.71 3.52 10.34
CA ILE A 181 -9.19 3.35 8.97
C ILE A 181 -8.58 2.07 8.40
N ALA A 182 -9.43 1.11 8.04
CA ALA A 182 -9.04 -0.11 7.33
C ALA A 182 -9.35 0.01 5.84
N PRO A 183 -8.38 -0.26 4.95
CA PRO A 183 -8.60 -0.16 3.50
C PRO A 183 -9.51 -1.25 2.92
N SER A 184 -9.72 -2.36 3.65
CA SER A 184 -10.63 -3.45 3.29
C SER A 184 -11.37 -3.96 4.52
N ARG A 185 -12.49 -4.63 4.30
CA ARG A 185 -13.23 -5.34 5.37
C ARG A 185 -12.36 -6.43 5.98
N PHE A 186 -11.64 -7.18 5.15
CA PHE A 186 -10.67 -8.16 5.63
C PHE A 186 -9.64 -7.54 6.59
N SER A 187 -9.06 -6.39 6.23
CA SER A 187 -8.10 -5.71 7.10
C SER A 187 -8.72 -5.31 8.44
N LYS A 188 -9.96 -4.81 8.45
CA LYS A 188 -10.72 -4.52 9.66
C LYS A 188 -10.89 -5.78 10.51
N ASP A 189 -11.39 -6.85 9.93
CA ASP A 189 -11.77 -8.08 10.65
C ASP A 189 -10.55 -8.80 11.21
N ILE A 190 -9.45 -8.89 10.46
CA ILE A 190 -8.22 -9.54 10.94
C ILE A 190 -7.57 -8.75 12.08
N HIS A 191 -7.67 -7.42 12.12
CA HIS A 191 -7.19 -6.64 13.25
C HIS A 191 -7.99 -6.94 14.53
N TYR A 192 -9.32 -7.06 14.42
CA TYR A 192 -10.16 -7.49 15.56
C TYR A 192 -9.82 -8.92 15.99
N GLN A 193 -9.70 -9.87 15.06
CA GLN A 193 -9.33 -11.26 15.35
C GLN A 193 -7.96 -11.37 16.03
N MET A 194 -7.03 -10.46 15.73
CA MET A 194 -5.71 -10.39 16.35
C MET A 194 -5.70 -9.59 17.66
N GLY A 195 -6.86 -9.17 18.17
CA GLY A 195 -7.04 -8.57 19.50
C GLY A 195 -6.95 -7.03 19.54
N LEU A 196 -7.03 -6.34 18.42
CA LEU A 196 -7.09 -4.88 18.40
C LEU A 196 -8.53 -4.39 18.58
N ASN A 197 -8.89 -3.99 19.82
CA ASN A 197 -10.22 -3.51 20.17
C ASN A 197 -10.28 -1.97 20.15
N VAL A 198 -10.43 -1.39 18.95
CA VAL A 198 -10.56 0.07 18.72
C VAL A 198 -11.64 0.33 17.67
N PRO A 199 -12.20 1.55 17.57
CA PRO A 199 -13.15 1.88 16.49
C PRO A 199 -12.46 1.81 15.12
N ILE A 200 -12.85 0.85 14.26
CA ILE A 200 -12.30 0.69 12.91
C ILE A 200 -13.38 0.98 11.87
N VAL A 201 -13.13 1.95 11.00
CA VAL A 201 -13.97 2.33 9.87
C VAL A 201 -13.37 1.74 8.57
N HIS A 202 -14.21 1.19 7.72
CA HIS A 202 -13.80 0.77 6.38
C HIS A 202 -13.80 1.97 5.43
N LEU A 203 -12.62 2.33 4.92
CA LEU A 203 -12.46 3.37 3.90
C LEU A 203 -11.37 2.91 2.91
N PRO A 204 -11.75 2.44 1.71
CA PRO A 204 -10.80 1.94 0.73
C PRO A 204 -9.91 3.06 0.19
N TYR A 205 -8.76 2.69 -0.35
CA TYR A 205 -7.88 3.61 -1.04
C TYR A 205 -8.51 4.12 -2.33
N PHE A 206 -7.92 5.18 -2.87
CA PHE A 206 -8.26 5.71 -4.18
C PHE A 206 -7.05 5.75 -5.11
N VAL A 207 -7.34 5.85 -6.39
CA VAL A 207 -6.37 6.11 -7.45
C VAL A 207 -6.83 7.36 -8.20
N PRO A 208 -5.98 8.40 -8.37
CA PRO A 208 -6.32 9.59 -9.13
C PRO A 208 -6.70 9.25 -10.58
N SER A 209 -7.48 10.11 -11.23
CA SER A 209 -7.81 9.96 -12.66
C SER A 209 -6.54 9.98 -13.52
N ALA A 210 -6.62 9.38 -14.72
CA ALA A 210 -5.48 9.32 -15.62
C ALA A 210 -5.04 10.72 -16.12
N GLU A 211 -5.95 11.69 -16.12
CA GLU A 211 -5.73 13.06 -16.58
C GLU A 211 -4.98 13.93 -15.57
N THR A 212 -5.01 13.58 -14.29
CA THR A 212 -4.36 14.34 -13.21
C THR A 212 -2.91 13.93 -12.95
N ALA A 213 -2.38 12.95 -13.67
CA ALA A 213 -0.97 12.58 -13.56
C ALA A 213 -0.09 13.69 -14.16
N PRO A 214 0.89 14.24 -13.40
CA PRO A 214 1.76 15.30 -13.92
C PRO A 214 2.50 14.81 -15.18
N PRO A 215 2.74 15.69 -16.16
CA PRO A 215 3.53 15.36 -17.33
C PRO A 215 4.96 15.04 -16.87
N THR A 216 5.39 13.80 -17.01
CA THR A 216 6.78 13.41 -16.80
C THR A 216 7.48 13.38 -18.16
N SER A 217 8.71 13.91 -18.21
CA SER A 217 9.58 13.94 -19.40
C SER A 217 10.15 12.55 -19.77
N GLU A 218 9.66 11.48 -19.15
CA GLU A 218 10.16 10.13 -19.35
C GLU A 218 9.64 9.52 -20.67
N GLY A 219 10.56 8.94 -21.43
CA GLY A 219 10.36 8.41 -22.78
C GLY A 219 9.24 7.34 -22.88
N ALA A 220 8.86 7.07 -24.12
CA ALA A 220 7.89 6.04 -24.45
C ALA A 220 8.31 4.68 -23.84
N VAL A 221 7.33 3.87 -23.44
CA VAL A 221 7.56 2.43 -23.19
C VAL A 221 8.22 1.89 -24.46
N GLY A 222 9.33 1.15 -24.35
CA GLY A 222 9.78 0.32 -25.47
C GLY A 222 8.58 -0.48 -25.99
N GLU A 223 8.54 -0.76 -27.28
CA GLU A 223 7.40 -1.33 -27.99
C GLU A 223 6.54 -2.27 -27.12
N VAL A 224 5.28 -1.88 -26.91
CA VAL A 224 4.30 -2.76 -26.25
C VAL A 224 4.09 -3.95 -27.20
N PRO A 225 4.21 -5.19 -26.72
CA PRO A 225 4.07 -6.36 -27.61
C PRO A 225 2.72 -6.34 -28.34
N GLU A 226 2.71 -6.68 -29.63
CA GLU A 226 1.47 -6.91 -30.38
C GLU A 226 0.74 -8.17 -29.91
N GLU A 227 1.51 -9.13 -29.38
CA GLU A 227 0.97 -10.39 -28.85
C GLU A 227 0.20 -10.17 -27.54
N PRO A 228 -0.88 -10.92 -27.28
CA PRO A 228 -1.61 -10.87 -26.03
C PRO A 228 -0.69 -11.09 -24.82
N TYR A 229 -0.90 -10.30 -23.75
CA TYR A 229 -0.13 -10.47 -22.53
C TYR A 229 -0.95 -10.26 -21.28
N PHE A 230 -0.54 -10.93 -20.20
CA PHE A 230 -0.93 -10.67 -18.83
C PHE A 230 0.15 -9.83 -18.17
N LEU A 231 -0.27 -8.94 -17.26
CA LEU A 231 0.64 -8.00 -16.62
C LEU A 231 0.71 -8.25 -15.12
N PHE A 232 1.93 -8.29 -14.60
CA PHE A 232 2.18 -8.14 -13.17
C PHE A 232 2.82 -6.78 -12.92
N VAL A 233 2.34 -6.06 -11.90
CA VAL A 233 2.92 -4.79 -11.45
C VAL A 233 3.14 -4.85 -9.94
N GLY A 234 4.36 -4.57 -9.48
CA GLY A 234 4.65 -4.51 -8.05
C GLY A 234 6.11 -4.79 -7.70
N ARG A 235 6.41 -4.71 -6.40
CA ARG A 235 7.75 -5.06 -5.90
C ARG A 235 8.02 -6.54 -6.13
N LEU A 236 9.21 -6.85 -6.63
CA LEU A 236 9.64 -8.24 -6.83
C LEU A 236 10.12 -8.82 -5.49
N GLU A 237 9.15 -9.08 -4.62
CA GLU A 237 9.34 -9.68 -3.29
C GLU A 237 8.66 -11.05 -3.24
N LYS A 238 9.19 -11.97 -2.41
CA LYS A 238 8.61 -13.30 -2.23
C LYS A 238 7.11 -13.26 -1.92
N LEU A 239 6.69 -12.30 -1.10
CA LEU A 239 5.30 -12.14 -0.66
C LEU A 239 4.32 -11.82 -1.80
N LYS A 240 4.81 -11.23 -2.90
CA LYS A 240 4.00 -10.88 -4.07
C LYS A 240 3.69 -12.06 -4.99
N GLY A 241 4.24 -13.24 -4.71
CA GLY A 241 3.73 -14.50 -5.22
C GLY A 241 4.08 -14.84 -6.68
N LEU A 242 4.88 -14.04 -7.39
CA LEU A 242 5.27 -14.32 -8.79
C LEU A 242 5.88 -15.71 -9.00
N GLN A 243 6.55 -16.27 -7.99
CA GLN A 243 7.10 -17.63 -8.03
C GLN A 243 6.02 -18.72 -8.20
N THR A 244 4.74 -18.40 -8.01
CA THR A 244 3.62 -19.32 -8.24
C THR A 244 3.03 -19.18 -9.64
N VAL A 245 3.28 -18.06 -10.33
CA VAL A 245 2.74 -17.77 -11.68
C VAL A 245 3.76 -18.06 -12.77
N ILE A 246 5.04 -17.81 -12.52
CA ILE A 246 6.12 -18.09 -13.49
C ILE A 246 6.11 -19.53 -13.97
N PRO A 247 5.96 -20.59 -13.14
CA PRO A 247 5.86 -21.97 -13.60
C PRO A 247 4.68 -22.20 -14.55
N VAL A 248 3.52 -21.59 -14.28
CA VAL A 248 2.34 -21.66 -15.17
C VAL A 248 2.70 -21.15 -16.56
N PHE A 249 3.31 -19.98 -16.67
CA PHE A 249 3.68 -19.38 -17.95
C PHE A 249 4.80 -20.13 -18.69
N ARG A 250 5.58 -20.95 -18.04
CA ARG A 250 6.53 -21.85 -18.75
C ARG A 250 5.82 -22.82 -19.69
N HIS A 251 4.59 -23.19 -19.36
CA HIS A 251 3.76 -24.12 -20.15
C HIS A 251 2.64 -23.39 -20.91
N TYR A 252 2.22 -22.21 -20.46
CA TYR A 252 1.16 -21.42 -21.08
C TYR A 252 1.71 -20.58 -22.22
N ARG A 253 1.55 -21.06 -23.47
CA ARG A 253 2.12 -20.42 -24.67
C ARG A 253 1.15 -19.51 -25.44
N LYS A 254 -0.10 -19.39 -24.97
CA LYS A 254 -1.14 -18.58 -25.63
C LYS A 254 -0.97 -17.08 -25.44
N ALA A 255 -0.19 -16.65 -24.45
CA ALA A 255 0.07 -15.24 -24.15
C ALA A 255 1.41 -15.06 -23.43
N ARG A 256 1.89 -13.81 -23.36
CA ARG A 256 3.08 -13.43 -22.62
C ARG A 256 2.75 -13.06 -21.17
N LEU A 257 3.76 -13.13 -20.29
CA LEU A 257 3.75 -12.51 -18.96
C LEU A 257 4.74 -11.34 -18.96
N LEU A 258 4.23 -10.12 -18.79
CA LEU A 258 5.04 -8.93 -18.57
C LEU A 258 5.13 -8.63 -17.07
N ILE A 259 6.34 -8.41 -16.57
CA ILE A 259 6.62 -8.21 -15.16
C ILE A 259 7.23 -6.81 -14.99
N ALA A 260 6.45 -5.88 -14.43
CA ALA A 260 6.89 -4.52 -14.15
C ALA A 260 7.18 -4.35 -12.65
N GLY A 261 8.38 -3.91 -12.33
CA GLY A 261 8.87 -3.65 -11.00
C GLY A 261 10.27 -4.19 -10.76
N THR A 262 10.79 -3.91 -9.56
CA THR A 262 12.09 -4.38 -9.06
C THR A 262 11.96 -4.86 -7.62
N GLY A 263 12.94 -5.60 -7.11
CA GLY A 263 12.92 -6.03 -5.71
C GLY A 263 13.96 -7.08 -5.36
N SER A 264 14.07 -7.40 -4.09
CA SER A 264 15.11 -8.29 -3.55
C SER A 264 15.00 -9.75 -4.03
N TYR A 265 13.82 -10.15 -4.53
CA TYR A 265 13.57 -11.51 -5.00
C TYR A 265 13.71 -11.68 -6.53
N GLU A 266 14.09 -10.62 -7.25
CA GLU A 266 14.18 -10.58 -8.70
C GLU A 266 15.10 -11.64 -9.28
N SER A 267 16.32 -11.80 -8.73
CA SER A 267 17.29 -12.80 -9.21
C SER A 267 16.71 -14.21 -9.15
N ARG A 268 15.96 -14.54 -8.09
CA ARG A 268 15.30 -15.85 -7.97
C ARG A 268 14.16 -16.02 -8.98
N LEU A 269 13.40 -14.97 -9.24
CA LEU A 269 12.32 -14.99 -10.23
C LEU A 269 12.87 -15.16 -11.65
N ARG A 270 13.95 -14.47 -11.99
CA ARG A 270 14.65 -14.65 -13.28
C ARG A 270 15.17 -16.05 -13.46
N GLN A 271 15.74 -16.66 -12.41
CA GLN A 271 16.16 -18.08 -12.44
C GLN A 271 14.98 -19.01 -12.70
N LEU A 272 13.80 -18.78 -12.08
CA LEU A 272 12.59 -19.56 -12.33
C LEU A 272 12.06 -19.39 -13.76
N ALA A 273 12.27 -18.22 -14.36
CA ALA A 273 11.84 -17.90 -15.72
C ALA A 273 12.86 -18.29 -16.79
N GLU A 274 14.01 -18.87 -16.41
CA GLU A 274 15.07 -19.25 -17.36
C GLU A 274 14.56 -20.18 -18.46
N GLY A 275 14.85 -19.85 -19.71
CA GLY A 275 14.36 -20.58 -20.89
C GLY A 275 12.90 -20.30 -21.28
N ALA A 276 12.15 -19.49 -20.55
CA ALA A 276 10.78 -19.12 -20.91
C ALA A 276 10.77 -17.86 -21.79
N VAL A 277 10.63 -18.02 -23.09
CA VAL A 277 10.66 -16.91 -24.07
C VAL A 277 9.45 -15.96 -23.99
N ASN A 278 8.37 -16.40 -23.38
CA ASN A 278 7.13 -15.63 -23.22
C ASN A 278 7.04 -14.88 -21.87
N ILE A 279 8.12 -14.83 -21.08
CA ILE A 279 8.18 -14.05 -19.83
C ILE A 279 9.20 -12.93 -20.00
N ARG A 280 8.76 -11.68 -19.76
CA ARG A 280 9.62 -10.48 -19.89
C ARG A 280 9.61 -9.65 -18.63
N PHE A 281 10.79 -9.37 -18.09
CA PHE A 281 11.00 -8.43 -16.99
C PHE A 281 11.28 -7.02 -17.55
N LEU A 282 10.46 -6.05 -17.18
CA LEU A 282 10.51 -4.70 -17.70
C LEU A 282 11.27 -3.74 -16.76
N GLY A 283 11.61 -4.20 -15.54
CA GLY A 283 12.16 -3.33 -14.52
C GLY A 283 11.12 -2.35 -13.99
N TYR A 284 11.60 -1.26 -13.40
CA TYR A 284 10.71 -0.20 -12.94
C TYR A 284 10.19 0.62 -14.12
N LEU A 285 8.91 0.96 -14.05
CA LEU A 285 8.22 1.80 -15.03
C LEU A 285 7.54 2.98 -14.31
N SER A 286 7.48 4.12 -15.00
CA SER A 286 6.72 5.29 -14.56
C SER A 286 5.21 5.06 -14.66
N ASP A 287 4.41 5.88 -13.95
CA ASP A 287 2.95 5.79 -14.00
C ASP A 287 2.40 5.89 -15.44
N ARG A 288 2.98 6.75 -16.27
CA ARG A 288 2.57 6.89 -17.69
C ARG A 288 2.85 5.62 -18.50
N GLN A 289 4.02 5.03 -18.30
CA GLN A 289 4.38 3.78 -18.96
C GLN A 289 3.47 2.62 -18.52
N LEU A 290 3.18 2.55 -17.21
CA LEU A 290 2.26 1.55 -16.66
C LEU A 290 0.85 1.72 -17.20
N GLN A 291 0.34 2.95 -17.37
CA GLN A 291 -0.98 3.19 -17.94
C GLN A 291 -1.13 2.60 -19.37
N ALA A 292 -0.10 2.74 -20.20
CA ALA A 292 -0.10 2.16 -21.54
C ALA A 292 -0.16 0.63 -21.49
N LEU A 293 0.62 0.01 -20.60
CA LEU A 293 0.60 -1.45 -20.41
C LEU A 293 -0.70 -1.95 -19.81
N TYR A 294 -1.26 -1.28 -18.81
CA TYR A 294 -2.57 -1.66 -18.29
C TYR A 294 -3.62 -1.69 -19.39
N ARG A 295 -3.71 -0.63 -20.21
CA ARG A 295 -4.74 -0.46 -21.24
C ARG A 295 -4.76 -1.59 -22.27
N GLN A 296 -3.64 -2.19 -22.57
CA GLN A 296 -3.49 -3.22 -23.60
C GLN A 296 -3.41 -4.65 -23.02
N ALA A 297 -3.24 -4.79 -21.71
CA ALA A 297 -3.17 -6.10 -21.08
C ALA A 297 -4.50 -6.86 -21.19
N VAL A 298 -4.41 -8.18 -21.35
CA VAL A 298 -5.57 -9.06 -21.25
C VAL A 298 -6.16 -8.99 -19.85
N ALA A 299 -5.30 -9.06 -18.84
CA ALA A 299 -5.64 -8.81 -17.44
C ALA A 299 -4.37 -8.55 -16.62
N VAL A 300 -4.56 -7.97 -15.44
CA VAL A 300 -3.52 -7.91 -14.41
C VAL A 300 -3.63 -9.13 -13.51
N ILE A 301 -2.49 -9.78 -13.19
CA ILE A 301 -2.45 -10.89 -12.25
C ILE A 301 -1.84 -10.41 -10.92
N VAL A 302 -2.56 -10.64 -9.81
CA VAL A 302 -2.14 -10.28 -8.46
C VAL A 302 -2.04 -11.55 -7.61
N PRO A 303 -0.88 -12.23 -7.62
CA PRO A 303 -0.72 -13.57 -7.04
C PRO A 303 -0.19 -13.56 -5.60
N SER A 304 -0.34 -12.47 -4.85
CA SER A 304 0.23 -12.33 -3.52
C SER A 304 -0.08 -13.52 -2.61
N ILE A 305 0.94 -14.00 -1.89
CA ILE A 305 0.84 -15.14 -0.97
C ILE A 305 0.77 -14.73 0.51
N CYS A 306 0.66 -13.45 0.77
CA CYS A 306 0.39 -12.87 2.09
C CYS A 306 -0.96 -12.15 2.10
N PHE A 307 -1.44 -11.80 3.28
CA PHE A 307 -2.63 -10.98 3.43
C PHE A 307 -2.32 -9.54 2.98
N ASP A 308 -2.57 -9.21 1.72
CA ASP A 308 -2.56 -7.80 1.29
C ASP A 308 -3.77 -7.08 1.90
N VAL A 309 -3.54 -5.90 2.46
CA VAL A 309 -4.62 -5.09 3.05
C VAL A 309 -5.53 -4.52 1.97
N PHE A 310 -4.96 -4.18 0.81
CA PHE A 310 -5.65 -3.65 -0.37
C PHE A 310 -4.69 -3.63 -1.57
N THR A 311 -5.20 -3.81 -2.79
CA THR A 311 -4.35 -3.83 -3.99
C THR A 311 -4.61 -2.63 -4.91
N LEU A 312 -3.79 -1.60 -4.79
CA LEU A 312 -3.85 -0.42 -5.67
C LEU A 312 -3.71 -0.78 -7.15
N VAL A 313 -2.89 -1.77 -7.46
CA VAL A 313 -2.65 -2.28 -8.82
C VAL A 313 -3.94 -2.75 -9.49
N THR A 314 -4.85 -3.38 -8.74
CA THR A 314 -6.17 -3.78 -9.24
C THR A 314 -7.01 -2.57 -9.63
N ILE A 315 -7.01 -1.53 -8.79
CA ILE A 315 -7.75 -0.29 -9.05
C ILE A 315 -7.12 0.49 -10.22
N GLU A 316 -5.79 0.49 -10.32
CA GLU A 316 -5.07 1.08 -11.46
C GLU A 316 -5.43 0.38 -12.79
N ALA A 317 -5.58 -0.95 -12.77
CA ALA A 317 -6.07 -1.72 -13.91
C ALA A 317 -7.53 -1.34 -14.26
N PHE A 318 -8.42 -1.30 -13.27
CA PHE A 318 -9.82 -0.93 -13.46
C PHE A 318 -9.98 0.48 -14.05
N ARG A 319 -9.19 1.44 -13.60
CA ARG A 319 -9.13 2.78 -14.19
C ARG A 319 -8.85 2.75 -15.69
N GLN A 320 -8.13 1.75 -16.18
CA GLN A 320 -7.82 1.55 -17.60
C GLN A 320 -8.76 0.56 -18.30
N LYS A 321 -9.87 0.16 -17.66
CA LYS A 321 -10.84 -0.83 -18.16
C LYS A 321 -10.23 -2.21 -18.38
N THR A 322 -9.23 -2.55 -17.60
CA THR A 322 -8.49 -3.82 -17.67
C THR A 322 -8.94 -4.74 -16.56
N PRO A 323 -9.34 -5.97 -16.85
CA PRO A 323 -9.68 -6.96 -15.84
C PRO A 323 -8.53 -7.30 -14.91
N ALA A 324 -8.85 -7.83 -13.72
CA ALA A 324 -7.86 -8.35 -12.80
C ALA A 324 -8.13 -9.82 -12.44
N ILE A 325 -7.08 -10.61 -12.25
CA ILE A 325 -7.13 -11.97 -11.72
C ILE A 325 -6.35 -11.95 -10.41
N VAL A 326 -7.04 -12.14 -9.28
CA VAL A 326 -6.45 -12.01 -7.96
C VAL A 326 -6.49 -13.34 -7.20
N ARG A 327 -5.48 -13.59 -6.36
CA ARG A 327 -5.52 -14.78 -5.50
C ARG A 327 -6.59 -14.65 -4.42
N ASN A 328 -7.25 -15.76 -4.06
CA ASN A 328 -8.20 -15.82 -2.94
C ASN A 328 -7.48 -15.71 -1.59
N LEU A 329 -7.00 -14.48 -1.26
CA LEU A 329 -6.26 -14.23 -0.02
C LEU A 329 -6.31 -12.77 0.41
N GLY A 330 -6.55 -12.54 1.71
CA GLY A 330 -6.55 -11.17 2.26
C GLY A 330 -7.72 -10.31 1.75
N GLY A 331 -7.46 -9.02 1.53
CA GLY A 331 -8.46 -8.08 1.00
C GLY A 331 -8.61 -8.09 -0.52
N MET A 332 -7.89 -8.98 -1.24
CA MET A 332 -7.92 -9.01 -2.71
C MET A 332 -9.26 -9.45 -3.29
N PRO A 333 -9.92 -10.53 -2.78
CA PRO A 333 -11.21 -10.98 -3.28
C PRO A 333 -12.30 -9.92 -3.20
N GLU A 334 -12.35 -9.12 -2.13
CA GLU A 334 -13.36 -8.08 -1.93
C GLU A 334 -13.48 -7.10 -3.10
N ILE A 335 -12.34 -6.72 -3.67
CA ILE A 335 -12.30 -5.77 -4.80
C ILE A 335 -12.97 -6.37 -6.04
N ILE A 336 -12.78 -7.67 -6.27
CA ILE A 336 -13.39 -8.37 -7.40
C ILE A 336 -14.88 -8.60 -7.14
N GLU A 337 -15.26 -8.99 -5.95
CA GLU A 337 -16.67 -9.20 -5.53
C GLU A 337 -17.48 -7.90 -5.64
N GLU A 338 -16.92 -6.78 -5.19
CA GLU A 338 -17.58 -5.46 -5.26
C GLU A 338 -17.71 -4.94 -6.70
N SER A 339 -16.74 -5.24 -7.55
CA SER A 339 -16.67 -4.65 -8.90
C SER A 339 -17.22 -5.55 -10.00
N GLY A 340 -17.16 -6.87 -9.86
CA GLY A 340 -17.32 -7.79 -10.98
C GLY A 340 -16.27 -7.58 -12.10
N GLY A 341 -15.13 -6.91 -11.76
CA GLY A 341 -14.10 -6.50 -12.72
C GLY A 341 -13.02 -7.53 -12.96
N GLY A 342 -13.23 -8.81 -12.60
CA GLY A 342 -12.20 -9.82 -12.75
C GLY A 342 -12.56 -11.17 -12.17
N PHE A 343 -11.53 -11.92 -11.78
CA PHE A 343 -11.63 -13.27 -11.26
C PHE A 343 -10.83 -13.42 -9.97
N VAL A 344 -11.35 -14.28 -9.10
CA VAL A 344 -10.64 -14.76 -7.91
C VAL A 344 -10.20 -16.19 -8.20
N TYR A 345 -8.96 -16.56 -7.83
CA TYR A 345 -8.44 -17.91 -8.01
C TYR A 345 -7.75 -18.41 -6.73
N GLU A 346 -7.79 -19.71 -6.51
CA GLU A 346 -7.12 -20.41 -5.43
C GLU A 346 -6.07 -21.39 -5.97
N THR A 347 -6.40 -22.10 -7.05
CA THR A 347 -5.56 -23.12 -7.69
C THR A 347 -4.96 -22.64 -9.01
N GLU A 348 -3.98 -23.38 -9.51
CA GLU A 348 -3.37 -23.12 -10.82
C GLU A 348 -4.37 -23.31 -11.96
N GLU A 349 -5.21 -24.32 -11.85
CA GLU A 349 -6.25 -24.64 -12.84
C GLU A 349 -7.26 -23.51 -12.97
N GLU A 350 -7.68 -22.91 -11.84
CA GLU A 350 -8.58 -21.76 -11.81
C GLU A 350 -7.92 -20.53 -12.43
N LEU A 351 -6.62 -20.29 -12.16
CA LEU A 351 -5.86 -19.23 -12.79
C LEU A 351 -5.84 -19.40 -14.31
N VAL A 352 -5.52 -20.60 -14.80
CA VAL A 352 -5.47 -20.91 -16.25
C VAL A 352 -6.84 -20.77 -16.88
N ALA A 353 -7.91 -21.24 -16.23
CA ALA A 353 -9.28 -21.11 -16.71
C ALA A 353 -9.70 -19.64 -16.84
N ALA A 354 -9.40 -18.79 -15.85
CA ALA A 354 -9.66 -17.36 -15.92
C ALA A 354 -8.87 -16.67 -17.05
N MET A 355 -7.60 -17.06 -17.23
CA MET A 355 -6.77 -16.55 -18.33
C MET A 355 -7.34 -16.95 -19.69
N ASP A 356 -7.72 -18.21 -19.87
CA ASP A 356 -8.28 -18.71 -21.13
C ASP A 356 -9.62 -18.04 -21.45
N GLN A 357 -10.49 -17.85 -20.48
CA GLN A 357 -11.78 -17.21 -20.67
C GLN A 357 -11.62 -15.75 -21.14
N LEU A 358 -10.71 -14.99 -20.53
CA LEU A 358 -10.44 -13.60 -20.91
C LEU A 358 -9.74 -13.48 -22.28
N LEU A 359 -8.95 -14.48 -22.65
CA LEU A 359 -8.23 -14.48 -23.90
C LEU A 359 -9.13 -14.89 -25.08
N ALA A 360 -9.99 -15.90 -24.89
CA ALA A 360 -10.84 -16.47 -25.93
C ALA A 360 -11.98 -15.52 -26.36
N ASP A 361 -12.54 -14.71 -25.45
CA ASP A 361 -13.64 -13.77 -25.76
C ASP A 361 -13.25 -12.32 -25.45
N PRO A 362 -12.75 -11.56 -26.45
CA PRO A 362 -12.42 -10.14 -26.29
C PRO A 362 -13.63 -9.28 -25.92
N SER A 363 -14.86 -9.67 -26.31
CA SER A 363 -16.06 -8.95 -25.96
C SER A 363 -16.43 -9.13 -24.50
N TYR A 364 -16.33 -10.36 -23.99
CA TYR A 364 -16.48 -10.66 -22.58
C TYR A 364 -15.42 -9.93 -21.74
N ARG A 365 -14.15 -9.99 -22.16
CA ARG A 365 -13.05 -9.25 -21.51
C ARG A 365 -13.36 -7.76 -21.39
N ARG A 366 -13.84 -7.12 -22.46
CA ARG A 366 -14.24 -5.71 -22.41
C ARG A 366 -15.39 -5.45 -21.43
N ARG A 367 -16.39 -6.34 -21.36
CA ARG A 367 -17.50 -6.21 -20.39
C ARG A 367 -16.99 -6.32 -18.94
N VAL A 368 -16.10 -7.27 -18.65
CA VAL A 368 -15.50 -7.43 -17.31
C VAL A 368 -14.68 -6.19 -16.95
N GLY A 369 -13.80 -5.73 -17.83
CA GLY A 369 -13.01 -4.52 -17.61
C GLY A 369 -13.88 -3.25 -17.42
N TRP A 370 -14.99 -3.15 -18.14
CA TRP A 370 -15.95 -2.06 -17.98
C TRP A 370 -16.63 -2.06 -16.62
N ARG A 371 -17.02 -3.23 -16.08
CA ARG A 371 -17.56 -3.35 -14.72
C ARG A 371 -16.53 -2.85 -13.68
N GLY A 372 -15.28 -3.27 -13.81
CA GLY A 372 -14.19 -2.77 -12.95
C GLY A 372 -14.07 -1.25 -13.02
N TYR A 373 -14.14 -0.66 -14.22
CA TYR A 373 -14.08 0.79 -14.40
C TYR A 373 -15.28 1.53 -13.78
N GLN A 374 -16.50 1.00 -13.92
CA GLN A 374 -17.68 1.58 -13.27
C GLN A 374 -17.53 1.56 -11.73
N ALA A 375 -17.06 0.45 -11.16
CA ALA A 375 -16.80 0.35 -9.73
C ALA A 375 -15.69 1.31 -9.28
N TYR A 376 -14.61 1.47 -10.10
CA TYR A 376 -13.57 2.47 -9.86
C TYR A 376 -14.18 3.88 -9.75
N GLN A 377 -15.03 4.27 -10.71
CA GLN A 377 -15.62 5.60 -10.70
C GLN A 377 -16.53 5.84 -9.49
N GLN A 378 -17.23 4.82 -9.03
CA GLN A 378 -18.15 4.93 -7.89
C GLN A 378 -17.44 4.91 -6.52
N ASN A 379 -16.37 4.13 -6.38
CA ASN A 379 -15.84 3.79 -5.06
C ASN A 379 -14.39 4.21 -4.80
N TRP A 380 -13.56 4.36 -5.87
CA TRP A 380 -12.11 4.44 -5.72
C TRP A 380 -11.48 5.65 -6.42
N THR A 381 -12.28 6.68 -6.70
CA THR A 381 -11.79 8.00 -7.12
C THR A 381 -11.41 8.85 -5.91
N PRO A 382 -10.63 9.93 -6.09
CA PRO A 382 -10.37 10.90 -5.03
C PRO A 382 -11.64 11.49 -4.42
N GLU A 383 -12.64 11.79 -5.26
CA GLU A 383 -13.91 12.38 -4.85
C GLU A 383 -14.67 11.46 -3.91
N ALA A 384 -14.87 10.19 -4.30
CA ALA A 384 -15.57 9.19 -3.50
C ALA A 384 -14.85 8.90 -2.18
N HIS A 385 -13.50 8.88 -2.18
CA HIS A 385 -12.71 8.71 -0.98
C HIS A 385 -12.84 9.91 -0.04
N LEU A 386 -12.64 11.12 -0.56
CA LEU A 386 -12.61 12.33 0.27
C LEU A 386 -13.99 12.70 0.82
N GLU A 387 -15.07 12.43 0.10
CA GLU A 387 -16.43 12.56 0.64
C GLU A 387 -16.59 11.74 1.94
N ARG A 388 -16.20 10.46 1.91
CA ARG A 388 -16.26 9.59 3.09
C ARG A 388 -15.25 10.00 4.17
N TYR A 389 -14.05 10.45 3.76
CA TYR A 389 -13.00 10.91 4.65
C TYR A 389 -13.43 12.15 5.44
N PHE A 390 -13.98 13.15 4.77
CA PHE A 390 -14.50 14.35 5.43
C PHE A 390 -15.76 14.08 6.25
N GLY A 391 -16.63 13.15 5.78
CA GLY A 391 -17.76 12.67 6.56
C GLY A 391 -17.33 12.10 7.91
N LEU A 392 -16.31 11.22 7.91
CA LEU A 392 -15.74 10.65 9.12
C LEU A 392 -15.18 11.74 10.06
N ILE A 393 -14.44 12.70 9.53
CA ILE A 393 -13.89 13.81 10.32
C ILE A 393 -15.02 14.64 10.93
N GLY A 394 -16.05 14.96 10.15
CA GLY A 394 -17.22 15.72 10.61
C GLY A 394 -17.96 15.02 11.76
N GLU A 395 -18.16 13.70 11.66
CA GLU A 395 -18.74 12.91 12.75
C GLU A 395 -17.90 12.95 14.04
N ILE A 396 -16.57 12.90 13.91
CA ILE A 396 -15.65 12.98 15.04
C ILE A 396 -15.68 14.40 15.64
N ALA A 397 -15.66 15.45 14.79
CA ALA A 397 -15.73 16.84 15.22
C ALA A 397 -16.99 17.09 16.06
N LEU A 398 -18.16 16.64 15.59
CA LEU A 398 -19.42 16.72 16.31
C LEU A 398 -19.35 16.04 17.68
N ARG A 399 -18.81 14.82 17.75
CA ARG A 399 -18.62 14.08 19.02
C ARG A 399 -17.69 14.80 19.99
N LYS A 400 -16.69 15.53 19.49
CA LYS A 400 -15.74 16.30 20.30
C LYS A 400 -16.23 17.70 20.62
N GLY A 401 -17.39 18.13 20.13
CA GLY A 401 -17.94 19.47 20.34
C GLY A 401 -17.20 20.56 19.58
N ILE A 402 -16.51 20.24 18.50
CA ILE A 402 -15.80 21.19 17.62
C ILE A 402 -16.85 21.78 16.66
N ARG A 403 -17.27 23.06 16.91
CA ARG A 403 -18.40 23.68 16.20
C ARG A 403 -18.05 24.28 14.83
N ASP A 404 -16.80 24.64 14.60
CA ASP A 404 -16.36 25.37 13.39
C ASP A 404 -15.65 24.46 12.37
N TRP A 405 -15.99 23.17 12.37
CA TRP A 405 -15.50 22.27 11.35
C TRP A 405 -16.27 22.50 10.03
N ARG A 406 -15.61 23.07 9.02
CA ARG A 406 -16.10 23.22 7.65
C ARG A 406 -15.10 22.70 6.63
#